data_c9e8878330bc09acf3bbc323c77c7b79
#
_entry.id   c9e8878330bc09acf3bbc323c77c7b79
#
_cell.length_a   1.000
_cell.length_b   1.000
_cell.length_c   1.000
_cell.angle_alpha   90.00
_cell.angle_beta   90.00
_cell.angle_gamma   90.00
#
_symmetry.space_group_name_H-M   'P 1'
#
loop_
_entity.id
_entity.type
_entity.pdbx_description
1 polymer ?
#
loop_
_entity_poly.entity_id
_entity_poly.type
_entity_poly.pdbx_seq_one_letter_code
_entity_poly.pdbx_strand_id
1 'polypeptide(L)'
;MKISFTKKEYLALLDIFEIADWVLHSHKVEQPGDTKPYRDLEQKIYALAKDFDCEDIVEYSDRDGRYYPTRKLEEGPAMDFIEAFEEDTFWSRLVERLAERDLVRELGKEKSVALERAERWERMEDLEEKYWEEFQVKGLDRLEIVELPWYDTPDMPSA
;
A
#
# COMPACT_ATOMS: atom_id res chain seq x y z
N MET A 1 19.03 -28.80 4.01
CA MET A 1 17.60 -28.86 3.71
C MET A 1 17.43 -28.50 2.22
N LYS A 2 16.70 -29.29 1.44
CA LYS A 2 16.36 -28.96 0.03
C LYS A 2 14.86 -28.64 0.00
N ILE A 3 14.50 -27.55 -0.68
CA ILE A 3 13.11 -27.20 -1.02
C ILE A 3 13.01 -27.32 -2.54
N SER A 4 12.01 -28.01 -3.04
CA SER A 4 11.73 -28.16 -4.47
C SER A 4 10.42 -27.45 -4.79
N PHE A 5 10.38 -26.72 -5.90
CA PHE A 5 9.19 -26.06 -6.41
C PHE A 5 8.76 -26.71 -7.73
N THR A 6 7.48 -26.79 -7.94
CA THR A 6 6.90 -26.95 -9.26
C THR A 6 6.87 -25.60 -9.99
N LYS A 7 6.72 -25.58 -11.31
CA LYS A 7 6.56 -24.33 -12.06
C LYS A 7 5.43 -23.44 -11.52
N LYS A 8 4.30 -24.04 -11.14
CA LYS A 8 3.17 -23.30 -10.55
C LYS A 8 3.53 -22.65 -9.21
N GLU A 9 4.27 -23.33 -8.35
CA GLU A 9 4.71 -22.79 -7.06
C GLU A 9 5.79 -21.73 -7.26
N TYR A 10 6.65 -21.87 -8.27
CA TYR A 10 7.62 -20.83 -8.62
C TYR A 10 6.93 -19.55 -9.11
N LEU A 11 5.90 -19.64 -9.96
CA LEU A 11 5.10 -18.50 -10.39
C LEU A 11 4.44 -17.79 -9.20
N ALA A 12 3.80 -18.54 -8.32
CA ALA A 12 3.20 -17.98 -7.11
C ALA A 12 4.25 -17.31 -6.19
N LEU A 13 5.48 -17.83 -6.17
CA LEU A 13 6.58 -17.20 -5.43
C LEU A 13 7.00 -15.88 -6.06
N LEU A 14 7.00 -15.76 -7.39
CA LEU A 14 7.26 -14.50 -8.08
C LEU A 14 6.18 -13.47 -7.77
N ASP A 15 4.89 -13.85 -7.79
CA ASP A 15 3.79 -12.95 -7.37
C ASP A 15 3.98 -12.43 -5.93
N ILE A 16 4.46 -13.28 -5.01
CA ILE A 16 4.78 -12.86 -3.63
C ILE A 16 5.91 -11.81 -3.60
N PHE A 17 6.94 -11.96 -4.46
CA PHE A 17 8.01 -10.97 -4.55
C PHE A 17 7.54 -9.64 -5.11
N GLU A 18 6.67 -9.63 -6.13
CA GLU A 18 6.06 -8.40 -6.66
C GLU A 18 5.26 -7.66 -5.58
N ILE A 19 4.42 -8.38 -4.83
CA ILE A 19 3.66 -7.79 -3.71
C ILE A 19 4.61 -7.25 -2.63
N ALA A 20 5.67 -7.98 -2.28
CA ALA A 20 6.63 -7.55 -1.28
C ALA A 20 7.44 -6.33 -1.75
N ASP A 21 7.88 -6.30 -3.01
CA ASP A 21 8.61 -5.17 -3.59
C ASP A 21 7.74 -3.92 -3.62
N TRP A 22 6.47 -4.04 -4.01
CA TRP A 22 5.50 -2.95 -3.97
C TRP A 22 5.40 -2.33 -2.58
N VAL A 23 5.19 -3.14 -1.55
CA VAL A 23 5.08 -2.67 -0.16
C VAL A 23 6.38 -2.01 0.35
N LEU A 24 7.52 -2.55 -0.05
CA LEU A 24 8.83 -2.06 0.43
C LEU A 24 9.30 -0.81 -0.28
N HIS A 25 8.96 -0.62 -1.57
CA HIS A 25 9.63 0.35 -2.41
C HIS A 25 8.73 1.32 -3.18
N SER A 26 7.45 1.02 -3.48
CA SER A 26 6.58 1.82 -4.35
C SER A 26 6.45 3.30 -3.94
N HIS A 27 6.50 3.59 -2.66
CA HIS A 27 6.33 4.96 -2.12
C HIS A 27 7.65 5.65 -1.73
N LYS A 28 8.81 5.09 -2.11
CA LYS A 28 10.12 5.62 -1.68
C LYS A 28 10.98 5.99 -2.89
N VAL A 29 11.43 7.25 -2.93
CA VAL A 29 12.35 7.73 -3.96
C VAL A 29 13.74 7.11 -3.79
N GLU A 30 14.19 6.92 -2.54
CA GLU A 30 15.46 6.27 -2.21
C GLU A 30 15.19 4.89 -1.63
N GLN A 31 15.93 3.89 -2.13
CA GLN A 31 15.80 2.52 -1.62
C GLN A 31 16.44 2.41 -0.23
N PRO A 32 15.67 2.06 0.82
CA PRO A 32 16.22 1.91 2.15
C PRO A 32 17.29 0.81 2.20
N GLY A 33 18.41 1.06 2.89
CA GLY A 33 19.48 0.08 3.04
C GLY A 33 19.08 -1.19 3.78
N ASP A 34 18.06 -1.12 4.62
CA ASP A 34 17.50 -2.24 5.39
C ASP A 34 16.70 -3.24 4.54
N THR A 35 16.30 -2.86 3.30
CA THR A 35 15.62 -3.76 2.36
C THR A 35 16.55 -4.61 1.50
N LYS A 36 17.86 -4.40 1.60
CA LYS A 36 18.86 -5.16 0.83
C LYS A 36 18.72 -6.67 0.92
N PRO A 37 18.48 -7.30 2.09
CA PRO A 37 18.32 -8.74 2.18
C PRO A 37 17.15 -9.30 1.35
N TYR A 38 16.06 -8.54 1.22
CA TYR A 38 14.89 -8.92 0.42
C TYR A 38 15.23 -8.91 -1.06
N ARG A 39 15.88 -7.85 -1.53
CA ARG A 39 16.35 -7.75 -2.93
C ARG A 39 17.39 -8.82 -3.27
N ASP A 40 18.32 -9.11 -2.38
CA ASP A 40 19.32 -10.17 -2.59
C ASP A 40 18.65 -11.55 -2.71
N LEU A 41 17.57 -11.79 -1.97
CA LEU A 41 16.77 -13.01 -2.07
C LEU A 41 15.99 -13.07 -3.38
N GLU A 42 15.31 -11.99 -3.75
CA GLU A 42 14.60 -11.85 -5.02
C GLU A 42 15.50 -12.16 -6.21
N GLN A 43 16.69 -11.55 -6.28
CA GLN A 43 17.67 -11.81 -7.33
C GLN A 43 18.07 -13.30 -7.42
N LYS A 44 18.17 -14.00 -6.30
CA LYS A 44 18.42 -15.43 -6.28
C LYS A 44 17.27 -16.24 -6.86
N ILE A 45 16.04 -15.82 -6.58
CA ILE A 45 14.85 -16.50 -7.11
C ILE A 45 14.67 -16.19 -8.60
N TYR A 46 14.84 -14.95 -9.01
CA TYR A 46 14.77 -14.53 -10.41
C TYR A 46 15.80 -15.27 -11.28
N ALA A 47 17.01 -15.50 -10.76
CA ALA A 47 18.04 -16.27 -11.45
C ALA A 47 17.62 -17.71 -11.80
N LEU A 48 16.59 -18.25 -11.19
CA LEU A 48 16.06 -19.58 -11.44
C LEU A 48 15.02 -19.59 -12.60
N ALA A 49 14.66 -18.45 -13.17
CA ALA A 49 13.61 -18.36 -14.19
C ALA A 49 13.79 -19.35 -15.35
N LYS A 50 15.03 -19.53 -15.79
CA LYS A 50 15.37 -20.49 -16.83
C LYS A 50 15.11 -21.96 -16.43
N ASP A 51 15.32 -22.30 -15.17
CA ASP A 51 15.11 -23.67 -14.68
C ASP A 51 13.63 -24.06 -14.64
N PHE A 52 12.75 -23.04 -14.70
CA PHE A 52 11.29 -23.17 -14.68
C PHE A 52 10.64 -22.80 -16.03
N ASP A 53 11.41 -22.58 -17.13
CA ASP A 53 10.92 -22.07 -18.42
C ASP A 53 10.07 -20.79 -18.25
N CYS A 54 10.62 -19.79 -17.56
CA CYS A 54 9.96 -18.53 -17.19
C CYS A 54 10.76 -17.29 -17.64
N GLU A 55 11.61 -17.42 -18.68
CA GLU A 55 12.40 -16.31 -19.23
C GLU A 55 11.54 -15.24 -19.92
N ASP A 56 10.27 -15.53 -20.15
CA ASP A 56 9.30 -14.58 -20.67
C ASP A 56 8.71 -13.63 -19.62
N ILE A 57 8.96 -13.90 -18.33
CA ILE A 57 8.46 -13.09 -17.20
C ILE A 57 9.57 -12.51 -16.32
N VAL A 58 10.80 -13.01 -16.45
CA VAL A 58 11.99 -12.44 -15.79
C VAL A 58 13.12 -12.34 -16.79
N GLU A 59 13.70 -11.17 -16.94
CA GLU A 59 14.80 -10.90 -17.85
C GLU A 59 16.10 -10.52 -17.11
N TYR A 60 17.24 -10.86 -17.71
CA TYR A 60 18.55 -10.47 -17.20
C TYR A 60 19.09 -9.27 -17.96
N SER A 61 19.53 -8.24 -17.24
CA SER A 61 20.19 -7.07 -17.81
C SER A 61 21.72 -7.21 -17.70
N ASP A 62 22.37 -7.37 -18.82
CA ASP A 62 23.84 -7.40 -18.92
C ASP A 62 24.49 -6.08 -18.45
N ARG A 63 23.75 -4.96 -18.58
CA ARG A 63 24.22 -3.63 -18.18
C ARG A 63 24.42 -3.51 -16.67
N ASP A 64 23.46 -4.05 -15.92
CA ASP A 64 23.41 -3.87 -14.47
C ASP A 64 23.83 -5.16 -13.74
N GLY A 65 23.96 -6.27 -14.46
CA GLY A 65 24.27 -7.59 -13.91
C GLY A 65 23.15 -8.12 -13.01
N ARG A 66 21.89 -7.79 -13.31
CA ARG A 66 20.72 -8.08 -12.46
C ARG A 66 19.56 -8.62 -13.27
N TYR A 67 18.67 -9.30 -12.57
CA TYR A 67 17.39 -9.75 -13.08
C TYR A 67 16.29 -8.74 -12.80
N TYR A 68 15.36 -8.59 -13.72
CA TYR A 68 14.21 -7.69 -13.61
C TYR A 68 12.93 -8.41 -14.02
N PRO A 69 11.78 -8.06 -13.42
CA PRO A 69 10.49 -8.51 -13.93
C PRO A 69 10.28 -7.95 -15.34
N THR A 70 9.64 -8.71 -16.20
CA THR A 70 9.13 -8.16 -17.44
C THR A 70 7.74 -7.58 -17.21
N ARG A 71 7.28 -6.74 -18.12
CA ARG A 71 5.92 -6.19 -18.09
C ARG A 71 4.83 -7.25 -17.88
N LYS A 72 5.08 -8.48 -18.35
CA LYS A 72 4.15 -9.61 -18.19
C LYS A 72 4.03 -10.07 -16.74
N LEU A 73 5.08 -9.97 -15.94
CA LEU A 73 5.03 -10.23 -14.49
C LEU A 73 4.42 -9.03 -13.76
N GLU A 74 4.87 -7.81 -14.05
CA GLU A 74 4.39 -6.57 -13.43
C GLU A 74 2.87 -6.35 -13.62
N GLU A 75 2.31 -6.71 -14.78
CA GLU A 75 0.88 -6.67 -15.08
C GLU A 75 0.18 -8.01 -14.78
N GLY A 76 0.82 -8.87 -13.98
CA GLY A 76 0.33 -10.20 -13.64
C GLY A 76 -0.67 -10.20 -12.47
N PRO A 77 -1.06 -11.40 -12.00
CA PRO A 77 -2.06 -11.56 -10.93
C PRO A 77 -1.72 -10.84 -9.62
N ALA A 78 -0.43 -10.59 -9.34
CA ALA A 78 0.01 -9.88 -8.15
C ALA A 78 -0.56 -8.45 -8.11
N MET A 79 -0.69 -7.79 -9.28
CA MET A 79 -1.21 -6.43 -9.38
C MET A 79 -2.68 -6.35 -8.96
N ASP A 80 -3.51 -7.33 -9.30
CA ASP A 80 -4.91 -7.38 -8.89
C ASP A 80 -5.04 -7.37 -7.35
N PHE A 81 -4.15 -8.11 -6.66
CA PHE A 81 -4.13 -8.13 -5.18
C PHE A 81 -3.62 -6.82 -4.59
N ILE A 82 -2.62 -6.20 -5.23
CA ILE A 82 -2.07 -4.91 -4.81
C ILE A 82 -3.14 -3.82 -4.94
N GLU A 83 -3.82 -3.72 -6.09
CA GLU A 83 -4.87 -2.74 -6.34
C GLU A 83 -6.04 -2.91 -5.37
N ALA A 84 -6.50 -4.15 -5.14
CA ALA A 84 -7.55 -4.44 -4.17
C ALA A 84 -7.14 -4.03 -2.75
N PHE A 85 -5.91 -4.32 -2.33
CA PHE A 85 -5.38 -3.93 -1.02
C PHE A 85 -5.26 -2.40 -0.88
N GLU A 86 -4.81 -1.70 -1.92
CA GLU A 86 -4.69 -0.24 -1.89
C GLU A 86 -6.06 0.43 -1.80
N GLU A 87 -7.05 -0.02 -2.57
CA GLU A 87 -8.42 0.48 -2.51
C GLU A 87 -9.04 0.26 -1.12
N ASP A 88 -8.98 -0.96 -0.59
CA ASP A 88 -9.48 -1.27 0.74
C ASP A 88 -8.78 -0.46 1.83
N THR A 89 -7.46 -0.30 1.71
CA THR A 89 -6.65 0.48 2.66
C THR A 89 -6.99 1.96 2.59
N PHE A 90 -7.17 2.51 1.39
CA PHE A 90 -7.55 3.91 1.21
C PHE A 90 -8.86 4.22 1.91
N TRP A 91 -9.92 3.46 1.63
CA TRP A 91 -11.23 3.69 2.23
C TRP A 91 -11.22 3.48 3.74
N SER A 92 -10.61 2.39 4.22
CA SER A 92 -10.52 2.11 5.66
C SER A 92 -9.80 3.23 6.41
N ARG A 93 -8.67 3.72 5.87
CA ARG A 93 -7.90 4.79 6.49
C ARG A 93 -8.60 6.15 6.43
N LEU A 94 -9.30 6.42 5.33
CA LEU A 94 -10.08 7.65 5.20
C LEU A 94 -11.21 7.69 6.24
N VAL A 95 -11.99 6.62 6.33
CA VAL A 95 -13.09 6.47 7.30
C VAL A 95 -12.56 6.62 8.74
N GLU A 96 -11.53 5.86 9.11
CA GLU A 96 -10.89 5.93 10.44
C GLU A 96 -10.48 7.37 10.80
N ARG A 97 -9.80 8.07 9.88
CA ARG A 97 -9.31 9.44 10.11
C ARG A 97 -10.43 10.46 10.21
N LEU A 98 -11.49 10.30 9.42
CA LEU A 98 -12.65 11.18 9.49
C LEU A 98 -13.45 10.96 10.77
N ALA A 99 -13.66 9.72 11.19
CA ALA A 99 -14.28 9.36 12.44
C ALA A 99 -13.48 9.91 13.65
N GLU A 100 -12.18 9.72 13.67
CA GLU A 100 -11.28 10.28 14.70
C GLU A 100 -11.37 11.81 14.77
N ARG A 101 -11.34 12.48 13.61
CA ARG A 101 -11.49 13.94 13.53
C ARG A 101 -12.79 14.41 14.14
N ASP A 102 -13.89 13.73 13.83
CA ASP A 102 -15.21 14.15 14.29
C ASP A 102 -15.43 13.81 15.76
N LEU A 103 -14.89 12.70 16.24
CA LEU A 103 -14.84 12.41 17.69
C LEU A 103 -14.10 13.53 18.46
N VAL A 104 -12.97 13.99 17.92
CA VAL A 104 -12.20 15.10 18.53
C VAL A 104 -12.97 16.42 18.42
N ARG A 105 -13.69 16.69 17.34
CA ARG A 105 -14.52 17.88 17.18
C ARG A 105 -15.69 17.92 18.17
N GLU A 106 -16.30 16.77 18.42
CA GLU A 106 -17.44 16.65 19.34
C GLU A 106 -17.03 16.82 20.80
N LEU A 107 -15.96 16.15 21.23
CA LEU A 107 -15.58 16.06 22.65
C LEU A 107 -14.46 17.02 23.06
N GLY A 108 -13.66 17.47 22.10
CA GLY A 108 -12.38 18.11 22.34
C GLY A 108 -11.25 17.09 22.54
N LYS A 109 -10.03 17.48 22.21
CA LYS A 109 -8.85 16.60 22.21
C LYS A 109 -8.58 15.90 23.54
N GLU A 110 -8.70 16.62 24.66
CA GLU A 110 -8.42 16.07 25.99
C GLU A 110 -9.42 14.97 26.37
N LYS A 111 -10.72 15.22 26.14
CA LYS A 111 -11.77 14.25 26.48
C LYS A 111 -11.75 13.04 25.53
N SER A 112 -11.51 13.23 24.25
CA SER A 112 -11.45 12.13 23.28
C SER A 112 -10.33 11.12 23.60
N VAL A 113 -9.19 11.61 24.12
CA VAL A 113 -8.07 10.76 24.57
C VAL A 113 -8.36 10.10 25.93
N ALA A 114 -9.12 10.76 26.79
CA ALA A 114 -9.45 10.28 28.14
C ALA A 114 -10.61 9.29 28.18
N LEU A 115 -11.29 9.04 27.05
CA LEU A 115 -12.38 8.06 26.99
C LEU A 115 -11.90 6.66 27.38
N GLU A 116 -12.75 5.94 28.09
CA GLU A 116 -12.59 4.53 28.33
C GLU A 116 -12.57 3.77 26.98
N ARG A 117 -11.76 2.71 26.89
CA ARG A 117 -11.53 1.98 25.64
C ARG A 117 -12.84 1.47 25.00
N ALA A 118 -13.78 0.97 25.82
CA ALA A 118 -15.04 0.46 25.32
C ALA A 118 -15.93 1.57 24.75
N GLU A 119 -16.06 2.70 25.50
CA GLU A 119 -16.83 3.86 25.04
C GLU A 119 -16.23 4.49 23.79
N ARG A 120 -14.88 4.59 23.71
CA ARG A 120 -14.20 5.08 22.52
C ARG A 120 -14.49 4.18 21.31
N TRP A 121 -14.44 2.86 21.50
CA TRP A 121 -14.71 1.90 20.44
C TRP A 121 -16.13 2.05 19.89
N GLU A 122 -17.15 2.09 20.76
CA GLU A 122 -18.55 2.26 20.39
C GLU A 122 -18.78 3.55 19.58
N ARG A 123 -18.24 4.68 20.07
CA ARG A 123 -18.36 5.97 19.36
C ARG A 123 -17.63 6.00 18.01
N MET A 124 -16.48 5.37 17.91
CA MET A 124 -15.75 5.26 16.66
C MET A 124 -16.52 4.41 15.67
N GLU A 125 -17.07 3.26 16.09
CA GLU A 125 -17.88 2.37 15.25
C GLU A 125 -19.10 3.11 14.67
N ASP A 126 -19.84 3.86 15.48
CA ASP A 126 -20.99 4.68 15.06
C ASP A 126 -20.60 5.75 14.01
N LEU A 127 -19.42 6.37 14.16
CA LEU A 127 -18.93 7.38 13.22
C LEU A 127 -18.42 6.73 11.92
N GLU A 128 -17.71 5.61 12.04
CA GLU A 128 -17.21 4.87 10.89
C GLU A 128 -18.35 4.31 10.04
N GLU A 129 -19.42 3.77 10.65
CA GLU A 129 -20.59 3.27 9.94
C GLU A 129 -21.22 4.37 9.05
N LYS A 130 -21.38 5.60 9.59
CA LYS A 130 -21.92 6.74 8.83
C LYS A 130 -21.05 7.09 7.61
N TYR A 131 -19.72 7.05 7.76
CA TYR A 131 -18.82 7.32 6.66
C TYR A 131 -18.83 6.19 5.62
N TRP A 132 -18.88 4.92 6.07
CA TRP A 132 -19.02 3.79 5.15
C TRP A 132 -20.31 3.86 4.34
N GLU A 133 -21.46 4.16 4.96
CA GLU A 133 -22.72 4.35 4.25
C GLU A 133 -22.64 5.48 3.21
N GLU A 134 -22.02 6.61 3.57
CA GLU A 134 -21.87 7.74 2.67
C GLU A 134 -20.96 7.38 1.49
N PHE A 135 -19.80 6.80 1.74
CA PHE A 135 -18.81 6.52 0.70
C PHE A 135 -19.21 5.37 -0.22
N GLN A 136 -19.94 4.38 0.27
CA GLN A 136 -20.52 3.33 -0.59
C GLN A 136 -21.50 3.89 -1.63
N VAL A 137 -22.22 4.96 -1.31
CA VAL A 137 -23.25 5.51 -2.18
C VAL A 137 -22.72 6.66 -3.03
N LYS A 138 -21.84 7.49 -2.48
CA LYS A 138 -21.43 8.77 -3.07
C LYS A 138 -19.92 8.85 -3.39
N GLY A 139 -19.13 7.87 -2.98
CA GLY A 139 -17.69 7.99 -3.12
C GLY A 139 -17.18 9.29 -2.49
N LEU A 140 -16.36 10.02 -3.22
CA LEU A 140 -15.78 11.31 -2.79
C LEU A 140 -16.61 12.54 -3.20
N ASP A 141 -17.76 12.38 -3.84
CA ASP A 141 -18.54 13.48 -4.45
C ASP A 141 -18.92 14.59 -3.47
N ARG A 142 -19.00 14.29 -2.19
CA ARG A 142 -19.32 15.25 -1.13
C ARG A 142 -18.14 15.67 -0.25
N LEU A 143 -16.92 15.23 -0.59
CA LEU A 143 -15.71 15.73 0.06
C LEU A 143 -15.28 17.05 -0.58
N GLU A 144 -15.20 18.08 0.25
CA GLU A 144 -14.74 19.41 -0.18
C GLU A 144 -13.49 19.80 0.62
N ILE A 145 -12.54 20.42 -0.07
CA ILE A 145 -11.41 21.09 0.54
C ILE A 145 -11.87 22.52 0.89
N VAL A 146 -12.08 22.76 2.17
CA VAL A 146 -12.45 24.09 2.66
C VAL A 146 -11.18 24.89 2.90
N GLU A 147 -11.03 26.04 2.22
CA GLU A 147 -9.95 26.98 2.50
C GLU A 147 -10.06 27.48 3.93
N LEU A 148 -9.00 27.30 4.71
CA LEU A 148 -8.92 27.84 6.06
C LEU A 148 -8.56 29.33 5.94
N PRO A 149 -9.37 30.26 6.51
CA PRO A 149 -9.19 31.71 6.30
C PRO A 149 -7.89 32.28 6.88
N TRP A 150 -7.06 31.51 7.54
CA TRP A 150 -5.76 31.89 8.12
C TRP A 150 -4.54 31.16 7.52
N TYR A 151 -4.71 30.43 6.43
CA TYR A 151 -3.59 29.89 5.69
C TYR A 151 -3.12 30.95 4.68
N ASP A 152 -2.28 31.88 5.18
CA ASP A 152 -1.39 32.61 4.27
C ASP A 152 -0.47 31.57 3.65
N THR A 153 -0.65 31.29 2.37
CA THR A 153 0.31 30.47 1.61
C THR A 153 1.67 31.13 1.75
N PRO A 154 2.68 30.47 2.37
CA PRO A 154 4.03 31.01 2.31
C PRO A 154 4.39 31.15 0.84
N ASP A 155 4.86 32.32 0.42
CA ASP A 155 5.37 32.62 -0.91
C ASP A 155 6.26 31.46 -1.39
N MET A 156 5.69 30.65 -2.30
CA MET A 156 6.49 29.64 -2.99
C MET A 156 7.48 30.43 -3.86
N PRO A 157 8.79 30.26 -3.70
CA PRO A 157 9.73 30.89 -4.60
C PRO A 157 9.42 30.43 -6.01
N SER A 158 9.14 31.39 -6.88
CA SER A 158 8.95 31.17 -8.30
C SER A 158 10.19 30.49 -8.88
N ALA A 159 9.97 29.33 -9.54
CA ALA A 159 10.96 28.51 -10.21
C ALA A 159 11.69 29.27 -11.31
#